data_19bdd895e699aa6d3fad16fdf8377480
#
_entry.id   19bdd895e699aa6d3fad16fdf8377480
#
_cell.length_a   1.000
_cell.length_b   1.000
_cell.length_c   1.000
_cell.angle_alpha   90.00
_cell.angle_beta   90.00
_cell.angle_gamma   90.00
#
_symmetry.space_group_name_H-M   'P 1'
#
loop_
_entity.id
_entity.type
_entity.pdbx_description
1 polymer ?
#
loop_
_entity_poly.entity_id
_entity_poly.type
_entity_poly.pdbx_seq_one_letter_code
_entity_poly.pdbx_strand_id
1 'polypeptide(L)'
;MFALTNSEIVARCPQVFQTNYSKARTKKYGQYTTAQVIDALRTEGYEVTNAFSQARTPGQFSKHCVRLSHRDFLDTLHPDETRPEIVIVNSHDGSSSFRIMAGIFRLVCSNGLIIADEQTADNRICHWKGNSFDSVINTALLVAEQAKESYELIDQMKAQNLTPQQQKDYATKAAQIRLAYNKKSQVNFAENLLVPHRHEDNITPSIWNTYNVVQENCIKGGQLVGSRVLRPLTNISQNVEVNRKLWNEATALLA
;
A
#
# COMPACT_ATOMS: atom_id res chain seq x y z
N MET A 1 6.47 -4.01 15.81
CA MET A 1 5.99 -5.10 14.91
C MET A 1 7.23 -5.80 14.41
N PHE A 2 7.32 -7.11 14.62
CA PHE A 2 8.54 -7.88 14.35
C PHE A 2 8.61 -8.30 12.88
N ALA A 3 9.83 -8.57 12.41
CA ALA A 3 10.06 -9.23 11.13
C ALA A 3 9.39 -10.62 11.10
N LEU A 4 8.78 -10.96 9.98
CA LEU A 4 8.17 -12.28 9.79
C LEU A 4 9.23 -13.30 9.41
N THR A 5 9.21 -14.44 10.09
CA THR A 5 9.96 -15.62 9.69
C THR A 5 9.38 -16.25 8.41
N ASN A 6 10.17 -17.05 7.71
CA ASN A 6 9.68 -17.77 6.52
C ASN A 6 8.46 -18.65 6.86
N SER A 7 8.43 -19.27 8.04
CA SER A 7 7.30 -20.09 8.49
C SER A 7 6.01 -19.28 8.64
N GLU A 8 6.11 -18.07 9.20
CA GLU A 8 4.96 -17.16 9.33
C GLU A 8 4.51 -16.62 7.97
N ILE A 9 5.45 -16.33 7.06
CA ILE A 9 5.12 -15.92 5.69
C ILE A 9 4.39 -17.06 4.97
N VAL A 10 4.87 -18.31 5.06
CA VAL A 10 4.21 -19.49 4.46
C VAL A 10 2.81 -19.65 5.02
N ALA A 11 2.62 -19.52 6.33
CA ALA A 11 1.31 -19.66 6.97
C ALA A 11 0.30 -18.59 6.49
N ARG A 12 0.76 -17.37 6.22
CA ARG A 12 -0.09 -16.25 5.79
C ARG A 12 -0.28 -16.19 4.28
N CYS A 13 0.77 -16.48 3.53
CA CYS A 13 0.85 -16.27 2.09
C CYS A 13 1.81 -17.27 1.41
N PRO A 14 1.43 -18.55 1.28
CA PRO A 14 2.29 -19.58 0.70
C PRO A 14 2.67 -19.28 -0.76
N GLN A 15 1.93 -18.41 -1.46
CA GLN A 15 2.21 -17.98 -2.83
C GLN A 15 3.58 -17.31 -2.98
N VAL A 16 4.11 -16.70 -1.92
CA VAL A 16 5.45 -16.08 -1.90
C VAL A 16 6.54 -17.07 -2.32
N PHE A 17 6.42 -18.31 -1.88
CA PHE A 17 7.39 -19.38 -2.12
C PHE A 17 7.06 -20.25 -3.34
N GLN A 18 6.03 -19.87 -4.10
CA GLN A 18 5.66 -20.62 -5.31
C GLN A 18 6.71 -20.47 -6.40
N THR A 19 7.29 -21.59 -6.82
CA THR A 19 8.31 -21.66 -7.87
C THR A 19 7.74 -21.94 -9.26
N ASN A 20 6.51 -22.46 -9.32
CA ASN A 20 5.81 -22.76 -10.57
C ASN A 20 4.85 -21.63 -10.93
N TYR A 21 4.49 -21.57 -12.19
CA TYR A 21 3.48 -20.67 -12.73
C TYR A 21 2.36 -21.45 -13.42
N SER A 22 1.23 -20.82 -13.65
CA SER A 22 0.10 -21.44 -14.34
C SER A 22 0.50 -21.94 -15.74
N LYS A 23 0.11 -23.17 -16.09
CA LYS A 23 0.37 -23.81 -17.39
C LYS A 23 -0.15 -23.02 -18.59
N ALA A 24 -1.02 -22.03 -18.40
CA ALA A 24 -1.57 -21.16 -19.43
C ALA A 24 -0.54 -20.15 -19.99
N ARG A 25 0.72 -20.18 -19.57
CA ARG A 25 1.73 -19.18 -19.94
C ARG A 25 2.68 -19.67 -21.03
N THR A 26 3.17 -18.72 -21.84
CA THR A 26 4.06 -19.01 -22.96
C THR A 26 5.48 -19.31 -22.49
N LYS A 27 6.29 -19.96 -23.33
CA LYS A 27 7.72 -20.23 -23.10
C LYS A 27 8.57 -18.95 -22.90
N LYS A 28 8.05 -17.78 -23.25
CA LYS A 28 8.70 -16.48 -23.07
C LYS A 28 8.49 -15.89 -21.66
N TYR A 29 7.62 -16.50 -20.84
CA TYR A 29 7.37 -16.06 -19.47
C TYR A 29 8.64 -16.28 -18.64
N GLY A 30 9.21 -15.17 -18.14
CA GLY A 30 10.30 -15.17 -17.18
C GLY A 30 9.72 -15.08 -15.77
N GLN A 31 10.16 -15.93 -14.88
CA GLN A 31 9.67 -15.92 -13.52
C GLN A 31 10.78 -15.45 -12.57
N TYR A 32 10.49 -14.35 -11.88
CA TYR A 32 11.14 -14.04 -10.62
C TYR A 32 10.20 -14.45 -9.50
N THR A 33 10.63 -15.32 -8.61
CA THR A 33 9.82 -15.68 -7.45
C THR A 33 9.89 -14.54 -6.45
N THR A 34 8.78 -14.30 -5.75
CA THR A 34 8.77 -13.29 -4.70
C THR A 34 9.78 -13.62 -3.60
N ALA A 35 9.99 -14.92 -3.30
CA ALA A 35 10.99 -15.39 -2.35
C ALA A 35 12.41 -14.96 -2.74
N GLN A 36 12.81 -15.13 -4.02
CA GLN A 36 14.15 -14.72 -4.47
C GLN A 36 14.39 -13.22 -4.27
N VAL A 37 13.38 -12.39 -4.54
CA VAL A 37 13.48 -10.94 -4.32
C VAL A 37 13.55 -10.61 -2.83
N ILE A 38 12.77 -11.29 -1.99
CA ILE A 38 12.86 -11.15 -0.53
C ILE A 38 14.25 -11.51 -0.03
N ASP A 39 14.81 -12.64 -0.47
CA ASP A 39 16.12 -13.10 -0.02
C ASP A 39 17.22 -12.10 -0.41
N ALA A 40 17.17 -11.55 -1.62
CA ALA A 40 18.10 -10.51 -2.04
C ALA A 40 17.93 -9.21 -1.23
N LEU A 41 16.71 -8.76 -0.99
CA LEU A 41 16.47 -7.57 -0.15
C LEU A 41 16.88 -7.78 1.31
N ARG A 42 16.85 -9.00 1.82
CA ARG A 42 17.39 -9.32 3.15
C ARG A 42 18.89 -9.11 3.25
N THR A 43 19.65 -9.36 2.19
CA THR A 43 21.10 -9.04 2.17
C THR A 43 21.36 -7.55 2.27
N GLU A 44 20.41 -6.72 1.81
CA GLU A 44 20.42 -5.26 1.91
C GLU A 44 19.78 -4.72 3.22
N GLY A 45 19.46 -5.61 4.17
CA GLY A 45 18.94 -5.22 5.47
C GLY A 45 17.41 -5.09 5.58
N TYR A 46 16.65 -5.45 4.55
CA TYR A 46 15.19 -5.40 4.57
C TYR A 46 14.58 -6.68 5.12
N GLU A 47 13.52 -6.57 5.92
CA GLU A 47 12.79 -7.70 6.49
C GLU A 47 11.30 -7.61 6.16
N VAL A 48 10.67 -8.78 6.00
CA VAL A 48 9.23 -8.85 5.73
C VAL A 48 8.44 -8.48 6.96
N THR A 49 7.56 -7.50 6.84
CA THR A 49 6.69 -7.01 7.92
C THR A 49 5.26 -7.49 7.77
N ASN A 50 4.83 -7.75 6.54
CA ASN A 50 3.51 -8.30 6.25
C ASN A 50 3.50 -9.06 4.92
N ALA A 51 2.65 -10.09 4.84
CA ALA A 51 2.38 -10.84 3.62
C ALA A 51 0.92 -11.28 3.62
N PHE A 52 0.22 -11.10 2.50
CA PHE A 52 -1.18 -11.50 2.35
C PHE A 52 -1.58 -11.77 0.90
N SER A 53 -2.58 -12.61 0.71
CA SER A 53 -3.18 -12.92 -0.58
C SER A 53 -4.50 -12.19 -0.79
N GLN A 54 -4.84 -11.91 -2.03
CA GLN A 54 -6.07 -11.19 -2.39
C GLN A 54 -7.34 -12.01 -2.12
N ALA A 55 -7.29 -13.32 -2.30
CA ALA A 55 -8.47 -14.19 -2.25
C ALA A 55 -8.76 -14.71 -0.85
N ARG A 56 -10.06 -14.88 -0.50
CA ARG A 56 -10.47 -15.58 0.74
C ARG A 56 -10.01 -17.04 0.77
N THR A 57 -10.03 -17.68 -0.40
CA THR A 57 -9.47 -19.03 -0.61
C THR A 57 -8.40 -18.89 -1.69
N PRO A 58 -7.17 -18.53 -1.31
CA PRO A 58 -6.13 -18.26 -2.28
C PRO A 58 -5.75 -19.53 -3.02
N GLY A 59 -5.88 -19.49 -4.34
CA GLY A 59 -5.27 -20.49 -5.20
C GLY A 59 -3.74 -20.39 -5.18
N GLN A 60 -3.08 -21.46 -5.61
CA GLN A 60 -1.62 -21.60 -5.63
C GLN A 60 -0.91 -20.43 -6.36
N PHE A 61 -1.56 -19.81 -7.34
CA PHE A 61 -1.00 -18.76 -8.20
C PHE A 61 -1.59 -17.37 -7.93
N SER A 62 -2.40 -17.23 -6.88
CA SER A 62 -3.14 -16.00 -6.58
C SER A 62 -2.22 -14.79 -6.40
N LYS A 63 -2.76 -13.63 -6.79
CA LYS A 63 -2.13 -12.33 -6.52
C LYS A 63 -1.90 -12.16 -5.02
N HIS A 64 -0.71 -11.72 -4.69
CA HIS A 64 -0.27 -11.50 -3.33
C HIS A 64 0.51 -10.21 -3.20
N CYS A 65 0.59 -9.73 -1.96
CA CYS A 65 1.31 -8.54 -1.59
C CYS A 65 2.24 -8.86 -0.42
N VAL A 66 3.47 -8.36 -0.51
CA VAL A 66 4.47 -8.45 0.55
C VAL A 66 4.97 -7.05 0.85
N ARG A 67 5.18 -6.75 2.14
CA ARG A 67 5.70 -5.49 2.61
C ARG A 67 7.00 -5.75 3.36
N LEU A 68 8.03 -4.96 3.06
CA LEU A 68 9.34 -5.06 3.69
C LEU A 68 9.72 -3.69 4.25
N SER A 69 10.42 -3.68 5.39
CA SER A 69 11.03 -2.48 5.95
C SER A 69 12.48 -2.75 6.29
N HIS A 70 13.33 -1.72 6.23
CA HIS A 70 14.71 -1.85 6.67
C HIS A 70 14.79 -2.07 8.18
N ARG A 71 15.77 -2.82 8.66
CA ARG A 71 15.95 -3.19 10.08
C ARG A 71 15.99 -1.98 11.00
N ASP A 72 16.62 -0.89 10.56
CA ASP A 72 16.73 0.34 11.33
C ASP A 72 15.39 0.95 11.73
N PHE A 73 14.30 0.61 11.02
CA PHE A 73 12.95 1.08 11.29
C PHE A 73 12.06 0.05 12.01
N LEU A 74 12.58 -1.15 12.31
CA LEU A 74 11.78 -2.21 12.93
C LEU A 74 11.69 -2.09 14.44
N ASP A 75 12.72 -1.52 15.06
CA ASP A 75 12.85 -1.41 16.53
C ASP A 75 12.15 -0.17 17.10
N THR A 76 11.49 0.63 16.27
CA THR A 76 10.71 1.78 16.71
C THR A 76 9.50 1.36 17.52
N LEU A 77 9.50 1.68 18.80
CA LEU A 77 8.49 1.28 19.79
C LEU A 77 7.32 2.27 19.91
N HIS A 78 7.38 3.42 19.22
CA HIS A 78 6.35 4.44 19.33
C HIS A 78 5.15 4.12 18.43
N PRO A 79 3.91 4.04 18.99
CA PRO A 79 2.71 3.67 18.24
C PRO A 79 2.41 4.57 17.04
N ASP A 80 2.76 5.85 17.14
CA ASP A 80 2.48 6.86 16.09
C ASP A 80 3.53 6.95 15.00
N GLU A 81 4.63 6.21 15.11
CA GLU A 81 5.71 6.30 14.16
C GLU A 81 5.33 5.61 12.84
N THR A 82 5.59 6.34 11.79
CA THR A 82 5.54 5.86 10.43
C THR A 82 6.89 5.27 10.05
N ARG A 83 6.90 4.30 9.18
CA ARG A 83 8.14 3.74 8.64
C ARG A 83 8.04 3.55 7.14
N PRO A 84 9.17 3.71 6.41
CA PRO A 84 9.22 3.42 5.00
C PRO A 84 9.13 1.93 4.76
N GLU A 85 8.45 1.56 3.68
CA GLU A 85 8.33 0.18 3.26
C GLU A 85 8.49 0.05 1.75
N ILE A 86 9.03 -1.10 1.34
CA ILE A 86 8.93 -1.59 -0.03
C ILE A 86 7.68 -2.46 -0.10
N VAL A 87 6.80 -2.18 -1.05
CA VAL A 87 5.59 -2.96 -1.29
C VAL A 87 5.74 -3.73 -2.60
N ILE A 88 5.71 -5.04 -2.52
CA ILE A 88 5.80 -5.95 -3.66
C ILE A 88 4.42 -6.55 -3.92
N VAL A 89 3.91 -6.40 -5.14
CA VAL A 89 2.71 -7.09 -5.61
C VAL A 89 3.08 -8.01 -6.77
N ASN A 90 2.73 -9.28 -6.66
CA ASN A 90 3.00 -10.30 -7.67
C ASN A 90 1.85 -11.28 -7.84
N SER A 91 1.84 -12.01 -8.94
CA SER A 91 0.99 -13.19 -9.18
C SER A 91 1.72 -14.20 -10.06
N HIS A 92 1.45 -15.48 -9.86
CA HIS A 92 2.03 -16.56 -10.67
C HIS A 92 1.08 -17.07 -11.76
N ASP A 93 -0.10 -16.46 -11.89
CA ASP A 93 -1.08 -16.73 -12.94
C ASP A 93 -0.98 -15.73 -14.12
N GLY A 94 -0.09 -14.73 -14.01
CA GLY A 94 0.10 -13.65 -14.98
C GLY A 94 -1.06 -12.64 -15.01
N SER A 95 -1.94 -12.63 -14.02
CA SER A 95 -2.98 -11.61 -13.85
C SER A 95 -2.39 -10.26 -13.40
N SER A 96 -1.14 -10.24 -12.95
CA SER A 96 -0.41 -9.04 -12.54
C SER A 96 1.04 -9.11 -13.01
N SER A 97 1.59 -7.97 -13.42
CA SER A 97 3.04 -7.78 -13.49
C SER A 97 3.64 -7.78 -12.10
N PHE A 98 4.94 -8.03 -11.99
CA PHE A 98 5.69 -7.80 -10.78
C PHE A 98 5.78 -6.29 -10.55
N ARG A 99 5.26 -5.81 -9.43
CA ARG A 99 5.22 -4.38 -9.10
C ARG A 99 5.98 -4.15 -7.81
N ILE A 100 6.86 -3.15 -7.83
CA ILE A 100 7.59 -2.69 -6.65
C ILE A 100 7.22 -1.23 -6.43
N MET A 101 6.79 -0.88 -5.24
CA MET A 101 6.27 0.44 -4.92
C MET A 101 6.80 0.90 -3.57
N ALA A 102 7.02 2.21 -3.43
CA ALA A 102 7.25 2.83 -2.13
C ALA A 102 5.95 2.78 -1.29
N GLY A 103 6.11 2.59 -0.01
CA GLY A 103 5.02 2.62 0.95
C GLY A 103 5.47 3.26 2.26
N ILE A 104 4.50 3.78 2.99
CA ILE A 104 4.68 4.18 4.38
C ILE A 104 3.69 3.40 5.22
N PHE A 105 4.17 2.86 6.30
CA PHE A 105 3.34 2.17 7.27
C PHE A 105 3.19 3.00 8.54
N ARG A 106 1.95 3.22 8.96
CA ARG A 106 1.64 3.81 10.25
C ARG A 106 1.26 2.70 11.22
N LEU A 107 1.98 2.58 12.33
CA LEU A 107 1.82 1.49 13.29
C LEU A 107 0.44 1.46 13.95
N VAL A 108 -0.12 2.62 14.26
CA VAL A 108 -1.39 2.76 15.00
C VAL A 108 -2.59 2.21 14.24
N CYS A 109 -2.66 2.41 12.93
CA CYS A 109 -3.84 2.01 12.15
C CYS A 109 -3.69 0.68 11.41
N SER A 110 -2.52 0.04 11.47
CA SER A 110 -2.19 -1.15 10.66
C SER A 110 -2.48 -1.00 9.14
N ASN A 111 -2.79 0.21 8.71
CA ASN A 111 -2.99 0.53 7.30
C ASN A 111 -1.64 0.78 6.64
N GLY A 112 -1.33 0.00 5.61
CA GLY A 112 -0.22 0.32 4.73
C GLY A 112 -0.66 1.44 3.78
N LEU A 113 0.06 2.54 3.80
CA LEU A 113 -0.01 3.57 2.80
C LEU A 113 0.91 3.18 1.65
N ILE A 114 0.41 3.17 0.43
CA ILE A 114 1.23 2.98 -0.77
C ILE A 114 1.42 4.34 -1.41
N ILE A 115 2.66 4.80 -1.35
CA ILE A 115 3.09 6.01 -2.04
C ILE A 115 3.67 5.56 -3.38
N ALA A 116 2.97 5.87 -4.45
CA ALA A 116 3.50 5.69 -5.78
C ALA A 116 3.25 7.01 -6.52
N ASP A 117 4.29 7.79 -6.74
CA ASP A 117 4.20 8.96 -7.62
C ASP A 117 3.93 8.51 -9.07
N GLU A 118 3.21 9.32 -9.85
CA GLU A 118 2.91 9.00 -11.24
C GLU A 118 4.17 8.88 -12.11
N GLN A 119 5.22 9.61 -11.78
CA GLN A 119 6.48 9.60 -12.53
C GLN A 119 7.37 8.39 -12.20
N THR A 120 7.22 7.82 -11.00
CA THR A 120 7.98 6.64 -10.54
C THR A 120 7.12 5.39 -10.42
N ALA A 121 5.81 5.51 -10.63
CA ALA A 121 4.81 4.51 -10.31
C ALA A 121 4.77 3.30 -11.24
N ASP A 122 5.44 3.29 -12.35
CA ASP A 122 5.41 2.15 -13.26
C ASP A 122 6.68 1.29 -13.20
N ASN A 123 7.21 1.07 -12.00
CA ASN A 123 8.16 -0.01 -11.73
C ASN A 123 7.46 -1.39 -11.89
N ARG A 124 6.74 -1.50 -13.01
CA ARG A 124 6.13 -2.74 -13.48
C ARG A 124 7.16 -3.53 -14.23
N ILE A 125 7.66 -4.56 -13.62
CA ILE A 125 8.55 -5.49 -14.29
C ILE A 125 7.69 -6.57 -14.90
N CYS A 126 7.64 -6.59 -16.23
CA CYS A 126 6.97 -7.68 -16.93
C CYS A 126 7.71 -8.99 -16.68
N HIS A 127 6.97 -10.06 -16.46
CA HIS A 127 7.51 -11.42 -16.38
C HIS A 127 8.01 -11.87 -17.75
N TRP A 128 9.15 -11.34 -18.17
CA TRP A 128 9.78 -11.67 -19.44
C TRP A 128 11.24 -12.08 -19.22
N LYS A 129 11.66 -13.15 -19.89
CA LYS A 129 13.02 -13.72 -19.76
C LYS A 129 14.17 -12.74 -20.11
N GLY A 130 13.87 -11.62 -20.74
CA GLY A 130 14.84 -10.57 -21.08
C GLY A 130 15.19 -9.61 -19.94
N ASN A 131 14.40 -9.58 -18.86
CA ASN A 131 14.71 -8.75 -17.70
C ASN A 131 15.73 -9.45 -16.78
N SER A 132 16.75 -8.73 -16.34
CA SER A 132 17.72 -9.28 -15.38
C SER A 132 17.15 -9.22 -13.95
N PHE A 133 17.53 -10.18 -13.13
CA PHE A 133 17.19 -10.17 -11.69
C PHE A 133 17.77 -8.93 -10.98
N ASP A 134 18.98 -8.53 -11.34
CA ASP A 134 19.64 -7.34 -10.79
C ASP A 134 18.83 -6.07 -11.07
N SER A 135 18.16 -5.96 -12.22
CA SER A 135 17.26 -4.86 -12.53
C SER A 135 16.08 -4.79 -11.55
N VAL A 136 15.55 -5.93 -11.10
CA VAL A 136 14.48 -6.00 -10.10
C VAL A 136 14.96 -5.47 -8.74
N ILE A 137 16.17 -5.88 -8.33
CA ILE A 137 16.74 -5.45 -7.05
C ILE A 137 17.12 -3.97 -7.09
N ASN A 138 17.77 -3.50 -8.16
CA ASN A 138 18.08 -2.08 -8.32
C ASN A 138 16.80 -1.21 -8.28
N THR A 139 15.72 -1.65 -8.91
CA THR A 139 14.42 -0.98 -8.85
C THR A 139 13.89 -0.94 -7.40
N ALA A 140 14.01 -2.04 -6.66
CA ALA A 140 13.55 -2.08 -5.26
C ALA A 140 14.35 -1.13 -4.37
N LEU A 141 15.67 -1.02 -4.58
CA LEU A 141 16.52 -0.08 -3.83
C LEU A 141 16.22 1.38 -4.18
N LEU A 142 15.99 1.71 -5.45
CA LEU A 142 15.55 3.06 -5.85
C LEU A 142 14.19 3.42 -5.21
N VAL A 143 13.25 2.49 -5.17
CA VAL A 143 11.96 2.67 -4.50
C VAL A 143 12.14 2.88 -2.99
N ALA A 144 13.12 2.23 -2.37
CA ALA A 144 13.42 2.43 -0.96
C ALA A 144 13.96 3.83 -0.66
N GLU A 145 14.80 4.39 -1.52
CA GLU A 145 15.25 5.78 -1.41
C GLU A 145 14.08 6.77 -1.50
N GLN A 146 13.18 6.58 -2.45
CA GLN A 146 11.96 7.40 -2.58
C GLN A 146 11.06 7.32 -1.33
N ALA A 147 10.98 6.15 -0.70
CA ALA A 147 10.24 6.02 0.55
C ALA A 147 10.85 6.88 1.67
N LYS A 148 12.16 7.07 1.70
CA LYS A 148 12.83 7.98 2.66
C LYS A 148 12.51 9.45 2.37
N GLU A 149 12.56 9.88 1.12
CA GLU A 149 12.20 11.26 0.70
C GLU A 149 10.76 11.61 1.11
N SER A 150 9.87 10.62 1.11
CA SER A 150 8.48 10.82 1.52
C SER A 150 8.32 11.16 3.00
N TYR A 151 9.34 10.94 3.84
CA TYR A 151 9.33 11.36 5.25
C TYR A 151 9.32 12.87 5.41
N GLU A 152 10.06 13.58 4.58
CA GLU A 152 10.10 15.06 4.62
C GLU A 152 8.72 15.64 4.32
N LEU A 153 8.00 15.04 3.36
CA LEU A 153 6.61 15.43 3.05
C LEU A 153 5.66 15.18 4.23
N ILE A 154 5.85 14.08 4.96
CA ILE A 154 5.03 13.78 6.14
C ILE A 154 5.20 14.84 7.22
N ASP A 155 6.42 15.28 7.48
CA ASP A 155 6.68 16.29 8.50
C ASP A 155 6.08 17.64 8.10
N GLN A 156 6.13 18.01 6.81
CA GLN A 156 5.42 19.16 6.27
C GLN A 156 3.90 19.01 6.44
N MET A 157 3.34 17.85 6.12
CA MET A 157 1.91 17.56 6.28
C MET A 157 1.46 17.59 7.75
N LYS A 158 2.32 17.22 8.71
CA LYS A 158 2.07 17.33 10.15
C LYS A 158 2.07 18.78 10.63
N ALA A 159 2.95 19.60 10.05
CA ALA A 159 3.10 21.01 10.42
C ALA A 159 1.98 21.91 9.89
N GLN A 160 1.31 21.54 8.82
CA GLN A 160 0.28 22.36 8.18
C GLN A 160 -1.13 21.91 8.56
N ASN A 161 -1.89 22.82 9.19
CA ASN A 161 -3.30 22.60 9.55
C ASN A 161 -4.23 23.01 8.41
N LEU A 162 -5.32 22.26 8.27
CA LEU A 162 -6.41 22.54 7.34
C LEU A 162 -7.56 23.27 8.04
N THR A 163 -8.20 24.17 7.32
CA THR A 163 -9.51 24.71 7.70
C THR A 163 -10.59 23.62 7.57
N PRO A 164 -11.73 23.75 8.29
CA PRO A 164 -12.84 22.81 8.13
C PRO A 164 -13.32 22.66 6.67
N GLN A 165 -13.25 23.73 5.89
CA GLN A 165 -13.63 23.69 4.48
C GLN A 165 -12.64 22.88 3.66
N GLN A 166 -11.33 23.08 3.87
CA GLN A 166 -10.29 22.29 3.17
C GLN A 166 -10.38 20.80 3.52
N GLN A 167 -10.65 20.45 4.79
CA GLN A 167 -10.88 19.05 5.18
C GLN A 167 -12.09 18.46 4.43
N LYS A 168 -13.19 19.21 4.32
CA LYS A 168 -14.40 18.79 3.61
C LYS A 168 -14.15 18.64 2.10
N ASP A 169 -13.39 19.55 1.50
CA ASP A 169 -13.03 19.50 0.08
C ASP A 169 -12.16 18.28 -0.21
N TYR A 170 -11.17 18.01 0.63
CA TYR A 170 -10.33 16.80 0.52
C TYR A 170 -11.18 15.52 0.67
N ALA A 171 -12.04 15.44 1.69
CA ALA A 171 -12.93 14.30 1.89
C ALA A 171 -13.90 14.09 0.72
N THR A 172 -14.35 15.17 0.08
CA THR A 172 -15.21 15.10 -1.11
C THR A 172 -14.46 14.46 -2.30
N LYS A 173 -13.23 14.87 -2.55
CA LYS A 173 -12.37 14.24 -3.57
C LYS A 173 -12.10 12.77 -3.23
N ALA A 174 -11.81 12.47 -1.98
CA ALA A 174 -11.61 11.10 -1.50
C ALA A 174 -12.86 10.22 -1.70
N ALA A 175 -14.04 10.75 -1.44
CA ALA A 175 -15.31 10.08 -1.70
C ALA A 175 -15.49 9.75 -3.18
N GLN A 176 -15.16 10.68 -4.07
CA GLN A 176 -15.20 10.48 -5.53
C GLN A 176 -14.22 9.37 -5.97
N ILE A 177 -12.99 9.42 -5.49
CA ILE A 177 -11.98 8.38 -5.74
C ILE A 177 -12.50 7.02 -5.30
N ARG A 178 -13.07 6.93 -4.10
CA ARG A 178 -13.57 5.68 -3.53
C ARG A 178 -14.80 5.14 -4.27
N LEU A 179 -15.71 6.01 -4.71
CA LEU A 179 -16.94 5.66 -5.43
C LEU A 179 -16.68 5.29 -6.90
N ALA A 180 -15.60 5.73 -7.52
CA ALA A 180 -15.24 5.33 -8.89
C ALA A 180 -15.20 3.81 -9.05
N TYR A 181 -14.94 3.06 -7.96
CA TYR A 181 -14.97 1.60 -7.91
C TYR A 181 -16.32 1.01 -7.48
N ASN A 182 -17.32 1.86 -7.22
CA ASN A 182 -18.64 1.43 -6.75
C ASN A 182 -19.76 2.22 -7.44
N LYS A 183 -20.01 1.91 -8.71
CA LYS A 183 -20.88 2.66 -9.66
C LYS A 183 -22.34 2.89 -9.19
N LYS A 184 -22.73 2.44 -8.00
CA LYS A 184 -24.15 2.42 -7.57
C LYS A 184 -24.54 3.50 -6.57
N SER A 185 -23.64 4.38 -6.15
CA SER A 185 -23.96 5.37 -5.13
C SER A 185 -23.56 6.78 -5.55
N GLN A 186 -24.55 7.65 -5.75
CA GLN A 186 -24.37 9.09 -5.94
C GLN A 186 -24.50 9.87 -4.61
N VAL A 187 -24.58 9.16 -3.49
CA VAL A 187 -24.78 9.79 -2.17
C VAL A 187 -23.45 10.33 -1.68
N ASN A 188 -23.46 11.61 -1.31
CA ASN A 188 -22.31 12.24 -0.68
C ASN A 188 -22.13 11.66 0.74
N PHE A 189 -21.00 11.02 0.98
CA PHE A 189 -20.61 10.50 2.29
C PHE A 189 -19.29 11.10 2.78
N ALA A 190 -18.87 12.20 2.17
CA ALA A 190 -17.59 12.85 2.44
C ALA A 190 -17.42 13.18 3.94
N GLU A 191 -18.46 13.68 4.59
CA GLU A 191 -18.43 14.02 6.01
C GLU A 191 -18.18 12.78 6.89
N ASN A 192 -18.71 11.63 6.49
CA ASN A 192 -18.48 10.36 7.21
C ASN A 192 -17.03 9.88 7.10
N LEU A 193 -16.30 10.30 6.06
CA LEU A 193 -14.87 9.98 5.93
C LEU A 193 -13.98 10.77 6.89
N LEU A 194 -14.47 11.85 7.46
CA LEU A 194 -13.75 12.68 8.44
C LEU A 194 -13.96 12.22 9.88
N VAL A 195 -14.75 11.17 10.12
CA VAL A 195 -14.99 10.65 11.46
C VAL A 195 -13.78 9.79 11.88
N PRO A 196 -13.02 10.21 12.89
CA PRO A 196 -11.84 9.46 13.32
C PRO A 196 -12.26 8.21 14.10
N HIS A 197 -11.50 7.14 13.95
CA HIS A 197 -11.67 5.90 14.71
C HIS A 197 -10.93 5.92 16.06
N ARG A 198 -9.99 6.87 16.22
CA ARG A 198 -9.13 7.00 17.41
C ARG A 198 -9.08 8.43 17.90
N HIS A 199 -8.87 8.56 19.19
CA HIS A 199 -8.75 9.88 19.82
C HIS A 199 -7.53 10.65 19.31
N GLU A 200 -6.42 9.97 19.09
CA GLU A 200 -5.15 10.54 18.63
C GLU A 200 -5.27 11.21 17.25
N ASP A 201 -6.13 10.69 16.40
CA ASP A 201 -6.37 11.22 15.06
C ASP A 201 -7.22 12.52 15.06
N ASN A 202 -7.81 12.87 16.21
CA ASN A 202 -8.66 14.06 16.39
C ASN A 202 -7.94 15.24 17.08
N ILE A 203 -6.65 15.12 17.40
CA ILE A 203 -5.94 16.13 18.20
C ILE A 203 -5.66 17.39 17.39
N THR A 204 -5.24 17.25 16.14
CA THR A 204 -4.92 18.37 15.25
C THR A 204 -5.53 18.17 13.86
N PRO A 205 -6.08 19.23 13.23
CA PRO A 205 -6.60 19.16 11.88
C PRO A 205 -5.48 19.26 10.82
N SER A 206 -4.32 18.66 11.06
CA SER A 206 -3.23 18.68 10.11
C SER A 206 -3.58 17.92 8.83
N ILE A 207 -2.87 18.23 7.73
CA ILE A 207 -3.00 17.46 6.48
C ILE A 207 -2.77 15.98 6.77
N TRP A 208 -1.74 15.66 7.58
CA TRP A 208 -1.40 14.28 7.91
C TRP A 208 -2.51 13.55 8.66
N ASN A 209 -3.07 14.16 9.70
CA ASN A 209 -4.15 13.51 10.46
C ASN A 209 -5.43 13.38 9.63
N THR A 210 -5.82 14.43 8.89
CA THR A 210 -6.96 14.39 7.97
C THR A 210 -6.79 13.29 6.92
N TYR A 211 -5.60 13.21 6.32
CA TYR A 211 -5.26 12.16 5.36
C TYR A 211 -5.44 10.76 5.98
N ASN A 212 -4.88 10.50 7.16
CA ASN A 212 -4.94 9.19 7.79
C ASN A 212 -6.38 8.76 8.12
N VAL A 213 -7.19 9.67 8.67
CA VAL A 213 -8.61 9.41 8.97
C VAL A 213 -9.37 9.04 7.68
N VAL A 214 -9.23 9.85 6.66
CA VAL A 214 -9.92 9.64 5.37
C VAL A 214 -9.44 8.36 4.68
N GLN A 215 -8.15 8.11 4.67
CA GLN A 215 -7.55 6.92 4.08
C GLN A 215 -8.04 5.64 4.78
N GLU A 216 -8.05 5.61 6.11
CA GLU A 216 -8.55 4.47 6.87
C GLU A 216 -10.02 4.19 6.56
N ASN A 217 -10.86 5.23 6.54
CA ASN A 217 -12.28 5.13 6.21
C ASN A 217 -12.51 4.65 4.77
N CYS A 218 -11.70 5.10 3.82
CA CYS A 218 -11.77 4.64 2.44
C CYS A 218 -11.36 3.17 2.28
N ILE A 219 -10.34 2.71 2.99
CA ILE A 219 -9.78 1.36 2.83
C ILE A 219 -10.54 0.33 3.67
N LYS A 220 -10.73 0.59 4.97
CA LYS A 220 -11.43 -0.34 5.86
C LYS A 220 -12.94 -0.32 5.68
N GLY A 221 -13.48 0.80 5.20
CA GLY A 221 -14.92 0.97 5.11
C GLY A 221 -15.57 1.10 6.49
N GLY A 222 -16.81 0.65 6.60
CA GLY A 222 -17.60 0.78 7.83
C GLY A 222 -18.49 2.02 7.85
N GLN A 223 -18.22 3.00 6.99
CA GLN A 223 -18.97 4.23 6.87
C GLN A 223 -20.29 4.01 6.13
N LEU A 224 -21.33 4.78 6.51
CA LEU A 224 -22.61 4.76 5.81
C LEU A 224 -22.53 5.54 4.49
N VAL A 225 -22.98 4.90 3.44
CA VAL A 225 -23.16 5.47 2.10
C VAL A 225 -24.64 5.31 1.74
N GLY A 226 -25.44 6.32 2.02
CA GLY A 226 -26.90 6.21 2.02
C GLY A 226 -27.36 5.19 3.06
N SER A 227 -28.13 4.18 2.64
CA SER A 227 -28.62 3.10 3.50
C SER A 227 -27.67 1.89 3.60
N ARG A 228 -26.48 1.96 3.04
CA ARG A 228 -25.54 0.83 2.98
C ARG A 228 -24.23 1.14 3.69
N VAL A 229 -23.64 0.12 4.28
CA VAL A 229 -22.29 0.20 4.85
C VAL A 229 -21.26 0.00 3.75
N LEU A 230 -20.29 0.91 3.67
CA LEU A 230 -19.14 0.80 2.79
C LEU A 230 -18.32 -0.44 3.15
N ARG A 231 -18.10 -1.33 2.19
CA ARG A 231 -17.31 -2.55 2.42
C ARG A 231 -15.81 -2.26 2.36
N PRO A 232 -14.98 -3.03 3.11
CA PRO A 232 -13.53 -2.96 2.99
C PRO A 232 -13.05 -3.15 1.55
N LEU A 233 -11.96 -2.48 1.19
CA LEU A 233 -11.34 -2.58 -0.11
C LEU A 233 -10.31 -3.71 -0.10
N THR A 234 -10.75 -4.93 -0.42
CA THR A 234 -9.91 -6.15 -0.35
C THR A 234 -9.15 -6.45 -1.64
N ASN A 235 -9.51 -5.84 -2.76
CA ASN A 235 -8.79 -6.01 -4.01
C ASN A 235 -7.46 -5.25 -3.96
N ILE A 236 -6.34 -5.95 -4.08
CA ILE A 236 -4.99 -5.38 -3.96
C ILE A 236 -4.78 -4.24 -4.96
N SER A 237 -5.15 -4.43 -6.24
CA SER A 237 -4.93 -3.41 -7.27
C SER A 237 -5.75 -2.15 -7.03
N GLN A 238 -7.02 -2.29 -6.60
CA GLN A 238 -7.86 -1.15 -6.25
C GLN A 238 -7.36 -0.45 -4.99
N ASN A 239 -6.90 -1.22 -4.00
CA ASN A 239 -6.32 -0.68 -2.76
C ASN A 239 -5.10 0.21 -3.07
N VAL A 240 -4.17 -0.31 -3.88
CA VAL A 240 -2.99 0.44 -4.36
C VAL A 240 -3.41 1.74 -5.05
N GLU A 241 -4.34 1.66 -5.98
CA GLU A 241 -4.77 2.81 -6.78
C GLU A 241 -5.49 3.87 -5.94
N VAL A 242 -6.35 3.46 -5.01
CA VAL A 242 -7.02 4.39 -4.09
C VAL A 242 -6.01 5.08 -3.18
N ASN A 243 -5.09 4.33 -2.57
CA ASN A 243 -4.04 4.92 -1.71
C ASN A 243 -3.21 5.95 -2.47
N ARG A 244 -2.76 5.61 -3.69
CA ARG A 244 -1.98 6.52 -4.54
C ARG A 244 -2.74 7.83 -4.82
N LYS A 245 -3.99 7.74 -5.24
CA LYS A 245 -4.80 8.93 -5.52
C LYS A 245 -5.05 9.77 -4.28
N LEU A 246 -5.34 9.15 -3.14
CA LEU A 246 -5.53 9.86 -1.88
C LEU A 246 -4.25 10.58 -1.44
N TRP A 247 -3.09 9.95 -1.62
CA TRP A 247 -1.80 10.56 -1.32
C TRP A 247 -1.53 11.78 -2.19
N ASN A 248 -1.71 11.66 -3.51
CA ASN A 248 -1.51 12.78 -4.44
C ASN A 248 -2.42 13.97 -4.13
N GLU A 249 -3.69 13.72 -3.77
CA GLU A 249 -4.59 14.79 -3.35
C GLU A 249 -4.18 15.43 -2.01
N ALA A 250 -3.60 14.66 -1.10
CA ALA A 250 -3.14 15.18 0.19
C ALA A 250 -1.86 16.00 0.03
N THR A 251 -0.89 15.52 -0.76
CA THR A 251 0.36 16.27 -1.02
C THR A 251 0.12 17.54 -1.81
N ALA A 252 -0.89 17.57 -2.68
CA ALA A 252 -1.31 18.80 -3.38
C ALA A 252 -1.84 19.91 -2.46
N LEU A 253 -2.14 19.61 -1.18
CA LEU A 253 -2.53 20.61 -0.19
C LEU A 253 -1.33 21.32 0.44
N LEU A 254 -0.10 20.87 0.20
CA LEU A 254 1.13 21.52 0.64
C LEU A 254 1.51 22.72 -0.25
N ALA A 255 1.02 22.75 -1.49
CA ALA A 255 1.21 23.82 -2.46
C ALA A 255 0.22 24.96 -2.20
#